data_a035f5f79f5fabe75e372676173dec85
#
_entry.id   a035f5f79f5fabe75e372676173dec85
#
_cell.length_a   1.000
_cell.length_b   1.000
_cell.length_c   1.000
_cell.angle_alpha   90.00
_cell.angle_beta   90.00
_cell.angle_gamma   90.00
#
_symmetry.space_group_name_H-M   'P 1'
#
loop_
_entity.id
_entity.type
_entity.pdbx_description
1 polymer ?
#
loop_
_entity_poly.entity_id
_entity_poly.type
_entity_poly.pdbx_seq_one_letter_code
_entity_poly.pdbx_strand_id
1 'polypeptide(L)'
;GKLMHDQHPTMSYVDLNRSGVALMEIVSMPDMRSPAEAGAYVRKLRSILRYVGSCDGNMEEGSMRADVNVSVRKPGGELGTRTETKNVNSVRFVMQVIEYEANRQVDVIENGGSVDQETRLFDPGTGTTRTMRSKEDAHDYRYFPDPDLLPLELEDSFLEECRASLPELPDAKRKRYESELGLTPYNARELTAEVETFARFETLLAATAAKIGKSEAKVATQVANWALSVAPGVVKSLGDEADMANATAAAQASILAMQDKGEISGGQAKEIYEIVLKDGGEPETIADEKGLKQVSDTGAIEAAIEE
;
A
#
# COMPACT_ATOMS: atom_id res chain seq x y z
N GLY A 1 17.12 -4.20 21.98
CA GLY A 1 16.03 -4.17 22.95
C GLY A 1 15.48 -2.75 23.15
N LYS A 2 14.35 -2.63 23.79
CA LYS A 2 13.72 -1.35 24.13
C LYS A 2 13.78 -1.16 25.65
N LEU A 3 14.15 0.04 26.12
CA LEU A 3 14.04 0.43 27.52
C LEU A 3 12.61 0.94 27.78
N MET A 4 11.99 0.42 28.84
CA MET A 4 10.67 0.84 29.32
C MET A 4 10.87 1.48 30.70
N HIS A 5 10.66 2.80 30.77
CA HIS A 5 10.93 3.61 31.96
C HIS A 5 9.67 3.95 32.77
N ASP A 6 8.50 3.73 32.19
CA ASP A 6 7.20 4.16 32.67
C ASP A 6 6.49 3.11 33.55
N GLN A 7 7.04 1.91 33.63
CA GLN A 7 6.41 0.79 34.33
C GLN A 7 6.79 0.69 35.83
N HIS A 8 7.82 1.44 36.26
CA HIS A 8 8.25 1.47 37.66
C HIS A 8 8.94 2.78 38.01
N PRO A 9 8.73 3.36 39.20
CA PRO A 9 9.25 4.69 39.54
C PRO A 9 10.79 4.77 39.65
N THR A 10 11.47 3.66 39.88
CA THR A 10 12.93 3.63 40.13
C THR A 10 13.68 2.59 39.31
N MET A 11 13.00 1.76 38.53
CA MET A 11 13.62 0.71 37.68
C MET A 11 13.24 0.89 36.23
N SER A 12 14.18 0.58 35.34
CA SER A 12 13.93 0.47 33.89
C SER A 12 13.93 -1.02 33.53
N TYR A 13 12.92 -1.43 32.80
CA TYR A 13 12.86 -2.77 32.24
C TYR A 13 13.45 -2.78 30.82
N VAL A 14 14.05 -3.91 30.44
CA VAL A 14 14.58 -4.12 29.09
C VAL A 14 13.69 -5.12 28.38
N ASP A 15 13.04 -4.65 27.31
CA ASP A 15 12.31 -5.52 26.39
C ASP A 15 13.27 -6.03 25.31
N LEU A 16 13.49 -7.34 25.28
CA LEU A 16 14.36 -8.01 24.33
C LEU A 16 13.61 -8.68 23.16
N ASN A 17 12.31 -8.50 23.04
CA ASN A 17 11.50 -9.13 21.98
C ASN A 17 11.96 -8.79 20.56
N ARG A 18 12.62 -7.64 20.40
CA ARG A 18 13.20 -7.19 19.13
C ARG A 18 14.73 -7.28 19.08
N SER A 19 15.36 -8.04 19.98
CA SER A 19 16.79 -8.28 19.92
C SER A 19 17.12 -9.20 18.75
N GLY A 20 18.16 -8.85 17.99
CA GLY A 20 18.59 -9.63 16.81
C GLY A 20 17.70 -9.46 15.58
N VAL A 21 16.69 -8.59 15.59
CA VAL A 21 15.95 -8.24 14.37
C VAL A 21 16.84 -7.41 13.47
N ALA A 22 17.01 -7.86 12.24
CA ALA A 22 17.81 -7.15 11.23
C ALA A 22 17.17 -5.78 10.89
N LEU A 23 18.03 -4.79 10.69
CA LEU A 23 17.65 -3.46 10.22
C LEU A 23 18.36 -3.19 8.91
N MET A 24 17.60 -2.73 7.92
CA MET A 24 18.15 -2.23 6.67
C MET A 24 17.92 -0.71 6.62
N GLU A 25 18.96 0.04 6.40
CA GLU A 25 18.89 1.48 6.14
C GLU A 25 19.01 1.72 4.64
N ILE A 26 18.01 2.42 4.07
CA ILE A 26 17.95 2.79 2.66
C ILE A 26 18.05 4.30 2.55
N VAL A 27 19.19 4.79 2.10
CA VAL A 27 19.46 6.22 1.96
C VAL A 27 19.22 6.65 0.52
N SER A 28 18.33 7.63 0.32
CA SER A 28 18.13 8.24 -1.00
C SER A 28 19.22 9.27 -1.31
N MET A 29 19.49 9.47 -2.59
CA MET A 29 20.22 10.66 -3.04
C MET A 29 19.34 11.91 -2.83
N PRO A 30 19.95 13.13 -2.72
CA PRO A 30 19.19 14.36 -2.50
C PRO A 30 18.54 14.86 -3.81
N ASP A 31 17.73 14.01 -4.45
CA ASP A 31 17.15 14.29 -5.78
C ASP A 31 15.69 14.74 -5.69
N MET A 32 15.01 14.50 -4.57
CA MET A 32 13.61 14.91 -4.39
C MET A 32 13.51 16.43 -4.21
N ARG A 33 12.50 17.03 -4.82
CA ARG A 33 12.31 18.50 -4.88
C ARG A 33 10.96 18.96 -4.34
N SER A 34 10.13 18.04 -3.88
CA SER A 34 8.82 18.37 -3.31
C SER A 34 8.37 17.37 -2.26
N PRO A 35 7.46 17.77 -1.34
CA PRO A 35 6.79 16.85 -0.42
C PRO A 35 6.07 15.70 -1.15
N ALA A 36 5.47 16.00 -2.31
CA ALA A 36 4.74 15.01 -3.12
C ALA A 36 5.67 13.92 -3.67
N GLU A 37 6.85 14.28 -4.17
CA GLU A 37 7.87 13.32 -4.63
C GLU A 37 8.36 12.43 -3.49
N ALA A 38 8.66 13.01 -2.33
CA ALA A 38 9.07 12.24 -1.16
C ALA A 38 7.98 11.27 -0.69
N GLY A 39 6.72 11.73 -0.66
CA GLY A 39 5.59 10.88 -0.35
C GLY A 39 5.42 9.74 -1.37
N ALA A 40 5.62 10.00 -2.66
CA ALA A 40 5.58 8.97 -3.71
C ALA A 40 6.73 7.96 -3.55
N TYR A 41 7.95 8.44 -3.25
CA TYR A 41 9.11 7.60 -3.00
C TYR A 41 8.88 6.64 -1.83
N VAL A 42 8.41 7.14 -0.68
CA VAL A 42 8.16 6.32 0.51
C VAL A 42 7.08 5.27 0.24
N ARG A 43 5.99 5.65 -0.43
CA ARG A 43 4.94 4.69 -0.83
C ARG A 43 5.46 3.60 -1.77
N LYS A 44 6.29 3.98 -2.74
CA LYS A 44 6.90 3.05 -3.68
C LYS A 44 7.81 2.06 -2.98
N LEU A 45 8.70 2.57 -2.12
CA LEU A 45 9.62 1.74 -1.35
C LEU A 45 8.85 0.76 -0.44
N ARG A 46 7.84 1.24 0.27
CA ARG A 46 6.96 0.41 1.09
C ARG A 46 6.32 -0.72 0.26
N SER A 47 5.78 -0.38 -0.91
CA SER A 47 5.19 -1.38 -1.80
C SER A 47 6.20 -2.45 -2.22
N ILE A 48 7.42 -2.06 -2.63
CA ILE A 48 8.47 -3.01 -3.00
C ILE A 48 8.84 -3.92 -1.83
N LEU A 49 9.07 -3.37 -0.63
CA LEU A 49 9.43 -4.14 0.56
C LEU A 49 8.36 -5.18 0.93
N ARG A 50 7.08 -4.82 0.77
CA ARG A 50 5.96 -5.76 0.97
C ARG A 50 5.88 -6.83 -0.11
N TYR A 51 6.10 -6.47 -1.36
CA TYR A 51 6.11 -7.44 -2.48
C TYR A 51 7.21 -8.49 -2.33
N VAL A 52 8.41 -8.09 -1.91
CA VAL A 52 9.50 -9.03 -1.66
C VAL A 52 9.40 -9.76 -0.30
N GLY A 53 8.41 -9.40 0.52
CA GLY A 53 8.15 -10.07 1.80
C GLY A 53 9.16 -9.76 2.91
N SER A 54 10.01 -8.74 2.74
CA SER A 54 11.03 -8.40 3.74
C SER A 54 10.52 -7.50 4.87
N CYS A 55 9.38 -6.80 4.67
CA CYS A 55 8.79 -5.90 5.65
C CYS A 55 7.27 -5.78 5.41
N ASP A 56 6.48 -5.69 6.47
CA ASP A 56 5.05 -5.41 6.39
C ASP A 56 4.74 -3.95 6.02
N GLY A 57 5.74 -3.06 6.14
CA GLY A 57 5.64 -1.65 5.82
C GLY A 57 4.75 -0.85 6.78
N ASN A 58 4.48 -1.36 7.99
CA ASN A 58 3.69 -0.65 8.98
C ASN A 58 4.53 0.42 9.69
N MET A 59 4.30 1.67 9.30
CA MET A 59 5.01 2.82 9.88
C MET A 59 4.54 3.14 11.31
N GLU A 60 3.27 2.89 11.63
CA GLU A 60 2.71 3.18 12.95
C GLU A 60 3.28 2.23 14.02
N GLU A 61 3.50 0.97 13.66
CA GLU A 61 4.13 -0.03 14.52
C GLU A 61 5.67 0.02 14.49
N GLY A 62 6.23 0.87 13.61
CA GLY A 62 7.68 1.07 13.50
C GLY A 62 8.41 -0.03 12.74
N SER A 63 7.71 -0.87 11.97
CA SER A 63 8.34 -1.84 11.06
C SER A 63 9.08 -1.15 9.91
N MET A 64 8.57 0.01 9.50
CA MET A 64 9.22 0.93 8.58
C MET A 64 9.26 2.32 9.20
N ARG A 65 10.41 3.02 9.12
CA ARG A 65 10.59 4.37 9.62
C ARG A 65 11.20 5.25 8.55
N ALA A 66 10.93 6.54 8.63
CA ALA A 66 11.56 7.52 7.78
C ALA A 66 12.19 8.63 8.63
N ASP A 67 13.49 8.87 8.44
CA ASP A 67 14.16 10.08 8.89
C ASP A 67 14.21 11.05 7.71
N VAL A 68 13.78 12.28 7.94
CA VAL A 68 13.60 13.28 6.88
C VAL A 68 14.71 14.31 6.95
N ASN A 69 15.58 14.31 5.95
CA ASN A 69 16.64 15.29 5.80
C ASN A 69 16.19 16.38 4.81
N VAL A 70 16.17 17.63 5.27
CA VAL A 70 15.75 18.79 4.45
C VAL A 70 16.86 19.84 4.41
N SER A 71 17.12 20.35 3.22
CA SER A 71 17.90 21.59 3.01
C SER A 71 17.27 22.40 1.90
N VAL A 72 17.49 23.72 1.91
CA VAL A 72 16.98 24.63 0.88
C VAL A 72 18.14 25.30 0.14
N ARG A 73 17.92 25.63 -1.13
CA ARG A 73 18.87 26.36 -1.96
C ARG A 73 18.16 27.24 -2.99
N LYS A 74 18.81 28.27 -3.48
CA LYS A 74 18.35 28.97 -4.68
C LYS A 74 18.48 28.06 -5.92
N PRO A 75 17.63 28.21 -6.92
CA PRO A 75 17.78 27.48 -8.18
C PRO A 75 19.21 27.60 -8.74
N GLY A 76 19.81 26.44 -9.07
CA GLY A 76 21.19 26.37 -9.58
C GLY A 76 22.31 26.54 -8.54
N GLY A 77 21.99 26.83 -7.27
CA GLY A 77 22.97 26.93 -6.20
C GLY A 77 23.38 25.55 -5.62
N GLU A 78 24.41 25.58 -4.77
CA GLU A 78 24.82 24.39 -3.99
C GLU A 78 23.79 24.04 -2.91
N LEU A 79 23.82 22.79 -2.45
CA LEU A 79 22.94 22.34 -1.38
C LEU A 79 23.23 23.13 -0.10
N GLY A 80 22.17 23.57 0.57
CA GLY A 80 22.27 24.24 1.87
C GLY A 80 22.51 23.28 3.02
N THR A 81 22.64 23.82 4.22
CA THR A 81 22.77 23.05 5.46
C THR A 81 21.49 22.24 5.70
N ARG A 82 21.66 20.95 5.93
CA ARG A 82 20.53 20.05 6.16
C ARG A 82 20.17 19.97 7.65
N THR A 83 18.88 19.84 7.92
CA THR A 83 18.36 19.39 9.21
C THR A 83 17.77 18.00 9.07
N GLU A 84 17.92 17.15 10.08
CA GLU A 84 17.33 15.82 10.15
C GLU A 84 16.10 15.86 11.07
N THR A 85 14.96 15.40 10.61
CA THR A 85 13.75 15.34 11.44
C THR A 85 13.39 13.90 11.74
N LYS A 86 13.24 13.59 13.03
CA LYS A 86 12.85 12.28 13.56
C LYS A 86 11.39 12.26 14.02
N ASN A 87 10.91 11.06 14.38
CA ASN A 87 9.53 10.81 14.81
C ASN A 87 8.50 11.00 13.68
N VAL A 88 8.89 10.59 12.46
CA VAL A 88 8.03 10.68 11.27
C VAL A 88 7.51 9.30 10.94
N ASN A 89 6.32 8.98 11.42
CA ASN A 89 5.75 7.62 11.38
C ASN A 89 4.60 7.45 10.38
N SER A 90 4.46 8.35 9.43
CA SER A 90 3.52 8.20 8.31
C SER A 90 3.98 8.98 7.09
N VAL A 91 3.55 8.56 5.90
CA VAL A 91 3.81 9.28 4.63
C VAL A 91 3.27 10.71 4.68
N ARG A 92 2.12 10.91 5.30
CA ARG A 92 1.54 12.25 5.49
C ARG A 92 2.48 13.15 6.31
N PHE A 93 3.03 12.62 7.39
CA PHE A 93 3.96 13.39 8.23
C PHE A 93 5.28 13.67 7.53
N VAL A 94 5.78 12.73 6.70
CA VAL A 94 6.95 13.01 5.83
C VAL A 94 6.70 14.24 4.97
N MET A 95 5.56 14.33 4.31
CA MET A 95 5.22 15.48 3.48
C MET A 95 5.08 16.77 4.28
N GLN A 96 4.43 16.74 5.44
CA GLN A 96 4.26 17.90 6.32
C GLN A 96 5.60 18.41 6.87
N VAL A 97 6.49 17.50 7.28
CA VAL A 97 7.83 17.86 7.76
C VAL A 97 8.63 18.57 6.68
N ILE A 98 8.62 18.05 5.45
CA ILE A 98 9.36 18.67 4.34
C ILE A 98 8.83 20.08 4.07
N GLU A 99 7.53 20.27 4.02
CA GLU A 99 6.92 21.56 3.79
C GLU A 99 7.25 22.54 4.92
N TYR A 100 7.10 22.12 6.16
CA TYR A 100 7.40 22.94 7.34
C TYR A 100 8.88 23.32 7.40
N GLU A 101 9.79 22.37 7.29
CA GLU A 101 11.23 22.61 7.39
C GLU A 101 11.77 23.45 6.24
N ALA A 102 11.28 23.25 5.02
CA ALA A 102 11.66 24.07 3.89
C ALA A 102 11.28 25.55 4.10
N ASN A 103 10.04 25.80 4.52
CA ASN A 103 9.58 27.17 4.83
C ASN A 103 10.36 27.78 5.99
N ARG A 104 10.55 27.04 7.09
CA ARG A 104 11.34 27.52 8.24
C ARG A 104 12.76 27.91 7.85
N GLN A 105 13.44 27.09 7.04
CA GLN A 105 14.81 27.37 6.60
C GLN A 105 14.87 28.58 5.68
N VAL A 106 13.91 28.74 4.78
CA VAL A 106 13.78 29.93 3.95
C VAL A 106 13.62 31.19 4.81
N ASP A 107 12.69 31.14 5.78
CA ASP A 107 12.45 32.27 6.70
C ASP A 107 13.71 32.66 7.49
N VAL A 108 14.47 31.69 8.00
CA VAL A 108 15.73 31.93 8.72
C VAL A 108 16.74 32.64 7.82
N ILE A 109 16.92 32.15 6.59
CA ILE A 109 17.91 32.68 5.65
C ILE A 109 17.50 34.10 5.15
N GLU A 110 16.23 34.30 4.84
CA GLU A 110 15.73 35.60 4.36
C GLU A 110 15.77 36.68 5.45
N ASN A 111 15.66 36.28 6.73
CA ASN A 111 15.87 37.19 7.86
C ASN A 111 17.35 37.39 8.24
N GLY A 112 18.28 36.91 7.40
CA GLY A 112 19.72 37.11 7.59
C GLY A 112 20.38 36.16 8.59
N GLY A 113 19.69 35.11 9.00
CA GLY A 113 20.22 34.04 9.85
C GLY A 113 20.92 32.93 9.05
N SER A 114 21.39 31.94 9.76
CA SER A 114 21.96 30.71 9.19
C SER A 114 21.21 29.48 9.72
N VAL A 115 21.12 28.44 8.90
CA VAL A 115 20.58 27.15 9.30
C VAL A 115 21.69 26.31 9.93
N ASP A 116 21.48 25.87 11.16
CA ASP A 116 22.41 24.97 11.85
C ASP A 116 22.12 23.50 11.50
N GLN A 117 23.18 22.71 11.42
CA GLN A 117 23.03 21.26 11.24
C GLN A 117 22.59 20.64 12.56
N GLU A 118 21.34 20.27 12.66
CA GLU A 118 20.72 19.77 13.89
C GLU A 118 19.76 18.61 13.63
N THR A 119 19.49 17.84 14.69
CA THR A 119 18.39 16.89 14.73
C THR A 119 17.17 17.54 15.37
N ARG A 120 16.05 17.45 14.69
CA ARG A 120 14.75 17.98 15.09
C ARG A 120 13.75 16.88 15.38
N LEU A 121 12.78 17.15 16.22
CA LEU A 121 11.67 16.24 16.51
C LEU A 121 10.39 16.84 15.93
N PHE A 122 9.64 16.03 15.18
CA PHE A 122 8.33 16.42 14.68
C PHE A 122 7.26 16.25 15.75
N ASP A 123 6.40 17.24 15.89
CA ASP A 123 5.21 17.21 16.73
C ASP A 123 3.96 17.12 15.82
N PRO A 124 3.31 15.94 15.75
CA PRO A 124 2.12 15.76 14.91
C PRO A 124 0.91 16.61 15.35
N GLY A 125 0.84 16.98 16.64
CA GLY A 125 -0.27 17.76 17.19
C GLY A 125 -0.26 19.21 16.72
N THR A 126 0.94 19.79 16.61
CA THR A 126 1.12 21.19 16.16
C THR A 126 1.51 21.27 14.69
N GLY A 127 1.98 20.18 14.08
CA GLY A 127 2.50 20.16 12.71
C GLY A 127 3.86 20.89 12.58
N THR A 128 4.60 21.05 13.69
CA THR A 128 5.86 21.81 13.73
C THR A 128 7.02 20.91 14.14
N THR A 129 8.25 21.42 13.98
CA THR A 129 9.44 20.74 14.47
C THR A 129 10.10 21.56 15.58
N ARG A 130 10.78 20.89 16.51
CA ARG A 130 11.60 21.51 17.55
C ARG A 130 12.98 20.90 17.58
N THR A 131 13.99 21.68 17.94
CA THR A 131 15.36 21.19 18.12
C THR A 131 15.40 20.14 19.21
N MET A 132 16.02 19.00 18.92
CA MET A 132 16.23 17.90 19.85
C MET A 132 17.65 17.95 20.44
N ARG A 133 18.65 18.12 19.57
CA ARG A 133 20.07 18.29 19.91
C ARG A 133 20.81 18.86 18.73
N SER A 134 21.90 19.59 18.97
CA SER A 134 22.88 19.93 17.96
C SER A 134 23.78 18.72 17.69
N LYS A 135 24.20 18.52 16.43
CA LYS A 135 25.24 17.54 16.06
C LYS A 135 26.60 18.18 16.22
N GLU A 136 27.07 18.32 17.45
CA GLU A 136 28.42 18.85 17.68
C GLU A 136 29.53 17.82 17.51
N ASP A 137 29.21 16.52 17.64
CA ASP A 137 30.18 15.45 17.47
C ASP A 137 29.66 14.40 16.47
N ALA A 138 30.51 14.04 15.50
CA ALA A 138 30.33 12.85 14.69
C ALA A 138 30.36 11.64 15.66
N HIS A 139 29.20 11.11 15.97
CA HIS A 139 29.14 9.90 16.78
C HIS A 139 29.96 8.81 16.12
N ASP A 140 30.84 8.18 16.88
CA ASP A 140 31.48 6.94 16.47
C ASP A 140 30.40 5.88 16.24
N TYR A 141 30.04 5.68 14.97
CA TYR A 141 29.08 4.64 14.55
C TYR A 141 29.67 3.24 14.64
N ARG A 142 30.93 3.13 15.11
CA ARG A 142 31.63 1.84 15.24
C ARG A 142 31.69 1.05 13.92
N TYR A 143 31.91 1.74 12.81
CA TYR A 143 32.18 1.09 11.51
C TYR A 143 33.56 0.46 11.45
N PHE A 144 33.82 -0.45 12.38
CA PHE A 144 35.02 -1.29 12.37
C PHE A 144 34.59 -2.75 12.45
N PRO A 145 35.38 -3.68 11.93
CA PRO A 145 35.10 -5.11 12.08
C PRO A 145 35.01 -5.49 13.55
N ASP A 146 33.92 -6.10 13.94
CA ASP A 146 33.76 -6.66 15.29
C ASP A 146 34.64 -7.93 15.39
N PRO A 147 35.51 -8.02 16.39
CA PRO A 147 36.41 -9.16 16.52
C PRO A 147 35.69 -10.50 16.75
N ASP A 148 34.44 -10.45 17.26
CA ASP A 148 33.64 -11.65 17.52
C ASP A 148 32.82 -12.08 16.29
N LEU A 149 32.80 -11.27 15.21
CA LEU A 149 32.09 -11.57 13.98
C LEU A 149 33.06 -11.85 12.84
N LEU A 150 32.92 -13.01 12.24
CA LEU A 150 33.68 -13.36 11.04
C LEU A 150 33.12 -12.59 9.82
N PRO A 151 33.97 -12.33 8.80
CA PRO A 151 33.49 -11.82 7.53
C PRO A 151 32.39 -12.73 6.96
N LEU A 152 31.31 -12.12 6.49
CA LEU A 152 30.22 -12.82 5.81
C LEU A 152 30.54 -12.88 4.32
N GLU A 153 30.79 -14.06 3.81
CA GLU A 153 30.96 -14.31 2.38
C GLU A 153 29.68 -14.95 1.84
N LEU A 154 29.12 -14.33 0.80
CA LEU A 154 27.93 -14.84 0.14
C LEU A 154 28.34 -15.57 -1.14
N GLU A 155 27.96 -16.83 -1.25
CA GLU A 155 28.17 -17.63 -2.45
C GLU A 155 27.32 -17.09 -3.62
N ASP A 156 27.86 -17.17 -4.83
CA ASP A 156 27.11 -16.75 -6.04
C ASP A 156 25.82 -17.53 -6.21
N SER A 157 25.77 -18.80 -5.82
CA SER A 157 24.58 -19.64 -5.82
C SER A 157 23.45 -19.03 -4.96
N PHE A 158 23.79 -18.50 -3.78
CA PHE A 158 22.81 -17.82 -2.91
C PHE A 158 22.23 -16.57 -3.57
N LEU A 159 23.09 -15.79 -4.27
CA LEU A 159 22.63 -14.60 -4.98
C LEU A 159 21.71 -14.97 -6.16
N GLU A 160 22.01 -16.06 -6.87
CA GLU A 160 21.15 -16.55 -7.95
C GLU A 160 19.80 -17.10 -7.41
N GLU A 161 19.81 -17.81 -6.31
CA GLU A 161 18.58 -18.24 -5.63
C GLU A 161 17.72 -17.05 -5.22
N CYS A 162 18.31 -16.01 -4.63
CA CYS A 162 17.62 -14.78 -4.29
C CYS A 162 17.02 -14.09 -5.53
N ARG A 163 17.77 -14.01 -6.64
CA ARG A 163 17.26 -13.46 -7.90
C ARG A 163 16.09 -14.26 -8.46
N ALA A 164 16.21 -15.58 -8.44
CA ALA A 164 15.17 -16.49 -8.93
C ALA A 164 13.89 -16.45 -8.07
N SER A 165 14.02 -16.15 -6.77
CA SER A 165 12.89 -16.06 -5.84
C SER A 165 12.17 -14.72 -5.86
N LEU A 166 12.73 -13.70 -6.55
CA LEU A 166 12.08 -12.38 -6.60
C LEU A 166 10.70 -12.48 -7.28
N PRO A 167 9.64 -11.99 -6.64
CA PRO A 167 8.33 -11.91 -7.27
C PRO A 167 8.30 -10.83 -8.36
N GLU A 168 7.28 -10.86 -9.19
CA GLU A 168 7.00 -9.76 -10.11
C GLU A 168 6.77 -8.47 -9.32
N LEU A 169 7.63 -7.48 -9.51
CA LEU A 169 7.59 -6.22 -8.77
C LEU A 169 6.43 -5.31 -9.21
N PRO A 170 5.99 -4.34 -8.37
CA PRO A 170 4.80 -3.53 -8.64
C PRO A 170 4.78 -2.84 -10.01
N ASP A 171 5.92 -2.34 -10.49
CA ASP A 171 5.97 -1.65 -11.79
C ASP A 171 5.87 -2.60 -12.97
N ALA A 172 6.50 -3.76 -12.90
CA ALA A 172 6.39 -4.79 -13.93
C ALA A 172 4.95 -5.30 -14.00
N LYS A 173 4.34 -5.59 -12.84
CA LYS A 173 2.96 -6.03 -12.71
C LYS A 173 1.99 -4.99 -13.27
N ARG A 174 2.16 -3.71 -12.91
CA ARG A 174 1.34 -2.62 -13.45
C ARG A 174 1.43 -2.55 -14.97
N LYS A 175 2.66 -2.60 -15.52
CA LYS A 175 2.88 -2.58 -16.96
C LYS A 175 2.22 -3.79 -17.65
N ARG A 176 2.30 -4.96 -17.04
CA ARG A 176 1.63 -6.16 -17.55
C ARG A 176 0.10 -5.99 -17.55
N TYR A 177 -0.48 -5.45 -16.48
CA TYR A 177 -1.92 -5.18 -16.41
C TYR A 177 -2.39 -4.19 -17.50
N GLU A 178 -1.59 -3.17 -17.80
CA GLU A 178 -1.89 -2.24 -18.87
C GLU A 178 -1.74 -2.89 -20.26
N SER A 179 -0.65 -3.61 -20.51
CA SER A 179 -0.31 -4.12 -21.85
C SER A 179 -1.01 -5.44 -22.21
N GLU A 180 -1.19 -6.36 -21.26
CA GLU A 180 -1.73 -7.69 -21.53
C GLU A 180 -3.21 -7.82 -21.14
N LEU A 181 -3.63 -7.16 -20.06
CA LEU A 181 -5.03 -7.17 -19.62
C LEU A 181 -5.84 -6.00 -20.15
N GLY A 182 -5.20 -5.00 -20.77
CA GLY A 182 -5.87 -3.83 -21.34
C GLY A 182 -6.50 -2.91 -20.29
N LEU A 183 -6.01 -2.93 -19.04
CA LEU A 183 -6.51 -2.08 -17.99
C LEU A 183 -6.05 -0.64 -18.15
N THR A 184 -6.85 0.29 -17.66
CA THR A 184 -6.44 1.70 -17.63
C THR A 184 -5.26 1.90 -16.67
N PRO A 185 -4.38 2.90 -16.88
CA PRO A 185 -3.28 3.21 -15.96
C PRO A 185 -3.76 3.43 -14.52
N TYR A 186 -4.96 3.98 -14.35
CA TYR A 186 -5.58 4.16 -13.03
C TYR A 186 -5.87 2.81 -12.37
N ASN A 187 -6.63 1.93 -13.05
CA ASN A 187 -6.99 0.62 -12.50
C ASN A 187 -5.74 -0.24 -12.22
N ALA A 188 -4.77 -0.25 -13.14
CA ALA A 188 -3.54 -0.99 -12.98
C ALA A 188 -2.75 -0.50 -11.74
N ARG A 189 -2.68 0.82 -11.52
CA ARG A 189 -2.02 1.41 -10.34
C ARG A 189 -2.73 1.02 -9.05
N GLU A 190 -4.04 1.19 -8.98
CA GLU A 190 -4.81 0.89 -7.75
C GLU A 190 -4.75 -0.61 -7.39
N LEU A 191 -4.85 -1.49 -8.39
CA LEU A 191 -4.77 -2.94 -8.19
C LEU A 191 -3.39 -3.41 -7.73
N THR A 192 -2.31 -2.73 -8.14
CA THR A 192 -0.94 -3.12 -7.80
C THR A 192 -0.36 -2.35 -6.61
N ALA A 193 -1.14 -1.49 -5.95
CA ALA A 193 -0.67 -0.69 -4.83
C ALA A 193 -0.32 -1.54 -3.59
N GLU A 194 -1.15 -2.54 -3.29
CA GLU A 194 -1.03 -3.40 -2.12
C GLU A 194 -1.05 -4.89 -2.52
N VAL A 195 -0.28 -5.71 -1.79
CA VAL A 195 -0.13 -7.15 -2.07
C VAL A 195 -1.49 -7.87 -2.01
N GLU A 196 -2.28 -7.57 -1.01
CA GLU A 196 -3.59 -8.19 -0.82
C GLU A 196 -4.58 -7.84 -1.94
N THR A 197 -4.45 -6.64 -2.50
CA THR A 197 -5.33 -6.17 -3.57
C THR A 197 -5.05 -6.92 -4.87
N PHE A 198 -3.79 -7.01 -5.29
CA PHE A 198 -3.50 -7.74 -6.53
C PHE A 198 -3.75 -9.24 -6.38
N ALA A 199 -3.45 -9.84 -5.23
CA ALA A 199 -3.67 -11.27 -5.01
C ALA A 199 -5.15 -11.63 -5.13
N ARG A 200 -6.04 -10.83 -4.51
CA ARG A 200 -7.49 -11.00 -4.66
C ARG A 200 -7.96 -10.78 -6.09
N PHE A 201 -7.43 -9.74 -6.75
CA PHE A 201 -7.78 -9.47 -8.15
C PHE A 201 -7.37 -10.61 -9.07
N GLU A 202 -6.13 -11.11 -9.01
CA GLU A 202 -5.66 -12.21 -9.87
C GLU A 202 -6.46 -13.50 -9.61
N THR A 203 -6.76 -13.81 -8.34
CA THR A 203 -7.59 -14.97 -7.98
C THR A 203 -9.00 -14.85 -8.57
N LEU A 204 -9.62 -13.68 -8.43
CA LEU A 204 -10.96 -13.43 -8.99
C LEU A 204 -10.95 -13.42 -10.51
N LEU A 205 -9.91 -12.85 -11.13
CA LEU A 205 -9.73 -12.80 -12.57
C LEU A 205 -9.68 -14.20 -13.17
N ALA A 206 -8.82 -15.05 -12.63
CA ALA A 206 -8.72 -16.45 -13.07
C ALA A 206 -10.03 -17.24 -12.88
N ALA A 207 -10.68 -17.09 -11.72
CA ALA A 207 -11.97 -17.72 -11.45
C ALA A 207 -13.06 -17.26 -12.42
N THR A 208 -13.13 -15.96 -12.70
CA THR A 208 -14.12 -15.37 -13.62
C THR A 208 -13.87 -15.81 -15.06
N ALA A 209 -12.62 -15.76 -15.51
CA ALA A 209 -12.23 -16.20 -16.85
C ALA A 209 -12.61 -17.68 -17.09
N ALA A 210 -12.29 -18.55 -16.11
CA ALA A 210 -12.65 -19.97 -16.16
C ALA A 210 -14.18 -20.20 -16.16
N LYS A 211 -14.93 -19.49 -15.32
CA LYS A 211 -16.38 -19.62 -15.21
C LYS A 211 -17.12 -19.16 -16.48
N ILE A 212 -16.62 -18.08 -17.10
CA ILE A 212 -17.21 -17.52 -18.35
C ILE A 212 -16.71 -18.25 -19.60
N GLY A 213 -15.55 -18.90 -19.54
CA GLY A 213 -14.91 -19.52 -20.71
C GLY A 213 -14.26 -18.52 -21.66
N LYS A 214 -13.81 -17.36 -21.15
CA LYS A 214 -13.10 -16.31 -21.90
C LYS A 214 -11.66 -16.16 -21.39
N SER A 215 -10.79 -15.52 -22.19
CA SER A 215 -9.45 -15.16 -21.71
C SER A 215 -9.53 -14.08 -20.63
N GLU A 216 -8.54 -14.05 -19.72
CA GLU A 216 -8.42 -13.05 -18.65
C GLU A 216 -8.51 -11.62 -19.20
N ALA A 217 -7.82 -11.31 -20.31
CA ALA A 217 -7.87 -9.99 -20.93
C ALA A 217 -9.29 -9.54 -21.31
N LYS A 218 -10.18 -10.47 -21.68
CA LYS A 218 -11.57 -10.14 -22.06
C LYS A 218 -12.47 -9.80 -20.87
N VAL A 219 -12.14 -10.30 -19.69
CA VAL A 219 -12.93 -10.10 -18.47
C VAL A 219 -12.26 -9.13 -17.49
N ALA A 220 -10.99 -8.77 -17.72
CA ALA A 220 -10.16 -7.98 -16.79
C ALA A 220 -10.79 -6.65 -16.39
N THR A 221 -11.37 -5.91 -17.34
CA THR A 221 -12.00 -4.60 -17.04
C THR A 221 -13.23 -4.77 -16.15
N GLN A 222 -14.05 -5.79 -16.38
CA GLN A 222 -15.22 -6.09 -15.56
C GLN A 222 -14.78 -6.46 -14.13
N VAL A 223 -13.81 -7.37 -14.01
CA VAL A 223 -13.25 -7.81 -12.73
C VAL A 223 -12.58 -6.66 -11.98
N ALA A 224 -11.82 -5.81 -12.67
CA ALA A 224 -11.18 -4.64 -12.05
C ALA A 224 -12.21 -3.65 -11.48
N ASN A 225 -13.26 -3.34 -12.24
CA ASN A 225 -14.33 -2.46 -11.77
C ASN A 225 -15.08 -3.06 -10.56
N TRP A 226 -15.31 -4.36 -10.58
CA TRP A 226 -15.89 -5.09 -9.46
C TRP A 226 -14.99 -4.97 -8.23
N ALA A 227 -13.74 -5.35 -8.35
CA ALA A 227 -12.78 -5.39 -7.24
C ALA A 227 -12.46 -4.03 -6.63
N LEU A 228 -12.40 -2.96 -7.46
CA LEU A 228 -12.03 -1.62 -7.01
C LEU A 228 -13.22 -0.77 -6.55
N SER A 229 -14.42 -1.03 -7.05
CA SER A 229 -15.57 -0.15 -6.81
C SER A 229 -16.78 -0.86 -6.25
N VAL A 230 -17.23 -1.95 -6.90
CA VAL A 230 -18.52 -2.56 -6.57
C VAL A 230 -18.43 -3.33 -5.26
N ALA A 231 -17.54 -4.29 -5.16
CA ALA A 231 -17.40 -5.13 -3.97
C ALA A 231 -17.02 -4.32 -2.71
N PRO A 232 -16.04 -3.40 -2.73
CA PRO A 232 -15.76 -2.54 -1.59
C PRO A 232 -16.94 -1.64 -1.20
N GLY A 233 -17.70 -1.17 -2.18
CA GLY A 233 -18.89 -0.36 -1.93
C GLY A 233 -19.98 -1.12 -1.17
N VAL A 234 -20.23 -2.38 -1.55
CA VAL A 234 -21.19 -3.26 -0.86
C VAL A 234 -20.71 -3.58 0.56
N VAL A 235 -19.45 -4.00 0.72
CA VAL A 235 -18.87 -4.26 2.05
C VAL A 235 -18.98 -3.05 2.96
N LYS A 236 -18.67 -1.84 2.44
CA LYS A 236 -18.79 -0.60 3.21
C LYS A 236 -20.24 -0.29 3.62
N SER A 237 -21.22 -0.56 2.75
CA SER A 237 -22.63 -0.33 3.06
C SER A 237 -23.16 -1.26 4.14
N LEU A 238 -22.67 -2.51 4.18
CA LEU A 238 -23.04 -3.51 5.17
C LEU A 238 -22.35 -3.33 6.52
N GLY A 239 -21.14 -2.76 6.53
CA GLY A 239 -20.34 -2.64 7.75
C GLY A 239 -20.14 -3.97 8.44
N ASP A 240 -20.50 -4.06 9.72
CA ASP A 240 -20.34 -5.26 10.56
C ASP A 240 -21.27 -6.43 10.17
N GLU A 241 -22.27 -6.21 9.30
CA GLU A 241 -23.15 -7.26 8.81
C GLU A 241 -22.49 -8.11 7.70
N ALA A 242 -21.35 -7.67 7.14
CA ALA A 242 -20.65 -8.38 6.09
C ALA A 242 -19.76 -9.49 6.66
N ASP A 243 -20.09 -10.74 6.39
CA ASP A 243 -19.16 -11.84 6.64
C ASP A 243 -18.20 -12.03 5.46
N MET A 244 -16.96 -11.61 5.67
CA MET A 244 -15.90 -11.70 4.64
C MET A 244 -15.51 -13.14 4.29
N ALA A 245 -15.86 -14.15 5.10
CA ALA A 245 -15.64 -15.55 4.75
C ALA A 245 -16.50 -15.97 3.54
N ASN A 246 -17.64 -15.30 3.34
CA ASN A 246 -18.52 -15.53 2.19
C ASN A 246 -18.06 -14.81 0.92
N ALA A 247 -17.13 -13.85 1.01
CA ALA A 247 -16.58 -13.10 -0.13
C ALA A 247 -15.62 -13.92 -1.00
N THR A 248 -15.93 -15.17 -1.29
CA THR A 248 -15.07 -16.06 -2.06
C THR A 248 -14.93 -15.62 -3.51
N ALA A 249 -13.78 -15.91 -4.13
CA ALA A 249 -13.60 -15.66 -5.56
C ALA A 249 -14.60 -16.46 -6.43
N ALA A 250 -14.99 -17.65 -5.99
CA ALA A 250 -15.96 -18.48 -6.69
C ALA A 250 -17.36 -17.81 -6.71
N ALA A 251 -17.85 -17.35 -5.57
CA ALA A 251 -19.14 -16.66 -5.47
C ALA A 251 -19.15 -15.39 -6.32
N GLN A 252 -18.10 -14.56 -6.22
CA GLN A 252 -18.00 -13.34 -7.02
C GLN A 252 -17.90 -13.64 -8.53
N ALA A 253 -17.15 -14.68 -8.92
CA ALA A 253 -17.07 -15.12 -10.32
C ALA A 253 -18.42 -15.61 -10.86
N SER A 254 -19.25 -16.28 -10.05
CA SER A 254 -20.60 -16.67 -10.43
C SER A 254 -21.50 -15.46 -10.71
N ILE A 255 -21.43 -14.44 -9.86
CA ILE A 255 -22.17 -13.18 -10.07
C ILE A 255 -21.73 -12.50 -11.36
N LEU A 256 -20.41 -12.37 -11.58
CA LEU A 256 -19.86 -11.75 -12.77
C LEU A 256 -20.18 -12.54 -14.04
N ALA A 257 -20.26 -13.87 -13.96
CA ALA A 257 -20.65 -14.71 -15.07
C ALA A 257 -22.13 -14.54 -15.45
N MET A 258 -23.05 -14.46 -14.49
CA MET A 258 -24.46 -14.15 -14.76
C MET A 258 -24.62 -12.74 -15.38
N GLN A 259 -23.84 -11.78 -14.92
CA GLN A 259 -23.83 -10.43 -15.49
C GLN A 259 -23.28 -10.41 -16.93
N ASP A 260 -22.22 -11.16 -17.22
CA ASP A 260 -21.63 -11.27 -18.56
C ASP A 260 -22.60 -11.92 -19.57
N LYS A 261 -23.43 -12.83 -19.10
CA LYS A 261 -24.51 -13.46 -19.90
C LYS A 261 -25.75 -12.59 -20.05
N GLY A 262 -25.84 -11.46 -19.35
CA GLY A 262 -27.03 -10.62 -19.32
C GLY A 262 -28.19 -11.21 -18.50
N GLU A 263 -27.95 -12.25 -17.70
CA GLU A 263 -28.96 -12.85 -16.83
C GLU A 263 -29.36 -11.93 -15.66
N ILE A 264 -28.43 -11.09 -15.23
CA ILE A 264 -28.64 -10.10 -14.18
C ILE A 264 -28.04 -8.74 -14.53
N SER A 265 -28.65 -7.67 -14.06
CA SER A 265 -28.15 -6.30 -14.17
C SER A 265 -27.09 -5.98 -13.11
N GLY A 266 -26.39 -4.86 -13.23
CA GLY A 266 -25.43 -4.40 -12.22
C GLY A 266 -26.06 -4.13 -10.84
N GLY A 267 -27.33 -3.72 -10.79
CA GLY A 267 -28.07 -3.55 -9.53
C GLY A 267 -28.34 -4.87 -8.86
N GLN A 268 -28.84 -5.83 -9.62
CA GLN A 268 -29.09 -7.21 -9.13
C GLN A 268 -27.81 -7.92 -8.70
N ALA A 269 -26.69 -7.69 -9.40
CA ALA A 269 -25.39 -8.23 -8.99
C ALA A 269 -24.97 -7.73 -7.60
N LYS A 270 -25.21 -6.46 -7.28
CA LYS A 270 -24.95 -5.90 -5.95
C LYS A 270 -25.86 -6.52 -4.90
N GLU A 271 -27.16 -6.62 -5.18
CA GLU A 271 -28.16 -7.21 -4.27
C GLU A 271 -27.82 -8.67 -3.97
N ILE A 272 -27.48 -9.48 -4.96
CA ILE A 272 -27.04 -10.87 -4.77
C ILE A 272 -25.77 -10.90 -3.91
N TYR A 273 -24.81 -10.02 -4.16
CA TYR A 273 -23.57 -9.98 -3.37
C TYR A 273 -23.80 -9.56 -1.93
N GLU A 274 -24.75 -8.64 -1.66
CA GLU A 274 -25.16 -8.28 -0.30
C GLU A 274 -25.73 -9.49 0.45
N ILE A 275 -26.59 -10.28 -0.20
CA ILE A 275 -27.17 -11.49 0.41
C ILE A 275 -26.06 -12.53 0.67
N VAL A 276 -25.18 -12.75 -0.30
CA VAL A 276 -24.03 -13.66 -0.13
C VAL A 276 -23.17 -13.25 1.06
N LEU A 277 -22.86 -11.96 1.21
CA LEU A 277 -22.04 -11.48 2.33
C LEU A 277 -22.74 -11.64 3.68
N LYS A 278 -24.07 -11.52 3.76
CA LYS A 278 -24.82 -11.62 5.01
C LYS A 278 -25.09 -13.08 5.39
N ASP A 279 -25.66 -13.82 4.45
CA ASP A 279 -26.30 -15.11 4.72
C ASP A 279 -25.52 -16.31 4.13
N GLY A 280 -24.52 -16.00 3.27
CA GLY A 280 -23.86 -17.04 2.46
C GLY A 280 -24.74 -17.54 1.33
N GLY A 281 -24.37 -18.68 0.78
CA GLY A 281 -25.14 -19.37 -0.26
C GLY A 281 -24.59 -19.19 -1.68
N GLU A 282 -25.15 -19.96 -2.61
CA GLU A 282 -24.74 -19.95 -4.01
C GLU A 282 -25.46 -18.83 -4.77
N PRO A 283 -24.72 -17.93 -5.45
CA PRO A 283 -25.30 -16.78 -6.13
C PRO A 283 -26.37 -17.09 -7.16
N GLU A 284 -26.23 -18.20 -7.91
CA GLU A 284 -27.20 -18.65 -8.89
C GLU A 284 -28.52 -19.06 -8.23
N THR A 285 -28.46 -19.76 -7.09
CA THR A 285 -29.63 -20.15 -6.31
C THR A 285 -30.35 -18.93 -5.75
N ILE A 286 -29.60 -17.98 -5.19
CA ILE A 286 -30.14 -16.72 -4.67
C ILE A 286 -30.85 -15.95 -5.78
N ALA A 287 -30.23 -15.87 -6.97
CA ALA A 287 -30.82 -15.18 -8.10
C ALA A 287 -32.16 -15.82 -8.56
N ASP A 288 -32.25 -17.14 -8.52
CA ASP A 288 -33.48 -17.90 -8.87
C ASP A 288 -34.56 -17.70 -7.81
N GLU A 289 -34.24 -17.95 -6.54
CA GLU A 289 -35.20 -17.87 -5.42
C GLU A 289 -35.77 -16.48 -5.20
N LYS A 290 -34.97 -15.45 -5.44
CA LYS A 290 -35.39 -14.04 -5.30
C LYS A 290 -36.00 -13.46 -6.58
N GLY A 291 -36.05 -14.23 -7.68
CA GLY A 291 -36.56 -13.73 -8.96
C GLY A 291 -35.73 -12.59 -9.53
N LEU A 292 -34.43 -12.56 -9.27
CA LEU A 292 -33.52 -11.50 -9.69
C LEU A 292 -32.98 -11.70 -11.11
N LYS A 293 -33.29 -12.83 -11.77
CA LYS A 293 -32.91 -13.00 -13.17
C LYS A 293 -33.81 -12.20 -14.11
N GLN A 294 -33.22 -11.59 -15.12
CA GLN A 294 -33.97 -10.88 -16.15
C GLN A 294 -34.73 -11.88 -17.03
N VAL A 295 -36.00 -11.63 -17.25
CA VAL A 295 -36.81 -12.38 -18.20
C VAL A 295 -36.43 -11.89 -19.61
N SER A 296 -35.61 -12.67 -20.30
CA SER A 296 -35.19 -12.38 -21.68
C SER A 296 -36.09 -13.09 -22.76
N ASP A 297 -37.24 -13.59 -22.33
CA ASP A 297 -38.19 -14.22 -23.25
C ASP A 297 -38.92 -13.15 -24.04
N THR A 298 -38.43 -12.93 -25.28
CA THR A 298 -39.05 -12.01 -26.26
C THR A 298 -40.48 -12.39 -26.54
N GLY A 299 -40.85 -13.67 -26.47
CA GLY A 299 -42.22 -14.12 -26.69
C GLY A 299 -43.20 -13.70 -25.58
N ALA A 300 -42.73 -13.64 -24.33
CA ALA A 300 -43.53 -13.14 -23.23
C ALA A 300 -43.72 -11.62 -23.28
N ILE A 301 -42.71 -10.90 -23.79
CA ILE A 301 -42.76 -9.45 -23.99
C ILE A 301 -43.67 -9.12 -25.17
N GLU A 302 -43.60 -9.85 -26.26
CA GLU A 302 -44.49 -9.69 -27.45
C GLU A 302 -45.95 -9.96 -27.07
N ALA A 303 -46.21 -11.01 -26.29
CA ALA A 303 -47.56 -11.33 -25.79
C ALA A 303 -48.14 -10.25 -24.88
N ALA A 304 -47.30 -9.63 -24.02
CA ALA A 304 -47.72 -8.55 -23.12
C ALA A 304 -47.89 -7.19 -23.85
N ILE A 305 -47.39 -7.04 -25.07
CA ILE A 305 -47.58 -5.85 -25.93
C ILE A 305 -48.84 -6.00 -26.79
N GLU A 306 -49.29 -7.22 -27.08
CA GLU A 306 -50.50 -7.53 -27.84
C GLU A 306 -51.79 -7.54 -27.01
N GLU A 307 -51.70 -7.57 -25.67
CA GLU A 307 -52.79 -7.29 -24.73
C GLU A 307 -52.93 -5.78 -24.43
#